data_86cc7640005c0879490a860ab8ae687e
#
_entry.id   86cc7640005c0879490a860ab8ae687e
#
_cell.length_a   1.000
_cell.length_b   1.000
_cell.length_c   1.000
_cell.angle_alpha   90.00
_cell.angle_beta   90.00
_cell.angle_gamma   90.00
#
_symmetry.space_group_name_H-M   'P 1'
#
loop_
_entity.id
_entity.type
_entity.pdbx_description
1 polymer ?
#
loop_
_entity_poly.entity_id
_entity_poly.type
_entity_poly.pdbx_seq_one_letter_code
_entity_poly.pdbx_strand_id
1 'polypeptide(L)' 'MEYLPKDPAILVSSINMLLRDEEYDSLEQLCYAFGREPQEGKNYLDHYGYVYCEEQKQMRPKGFDE' A
#
# COMPACT_ATOMS: atom_id res chain seq x y z
N MET A 1 -15.79 -3.76 -2.99
CA MET A 1 -15.35 -3.25 -1.69
C MET A 1 -14.96 -1.81 -1.82
N GLU A 2 -15.48 -0.99 -0.94
CA GLU A 2 -15.27 0.44 -1.06
C GLU A 2 -14.30 1.00 -0.04
N TYR A 3 -13.68 0.14 0.73
CA TYR A 3 -12.68 0.57 1.69
C TYR A 3 -11.63 -0.52 1.84
N LEU A 4 -10.45 -0.09 2.31
CA LEU A 4 -9.34 -1.00 2.48
C LEU A 4 -9.45 -1.75 3.81
N PRO A 5 -8.95 -2.99 3.88
CA PRO A 5 -8.94 -3.75 5.13
C PRO A 5 -8.10 -3.04 6.19
N LYS A 6 -8.42 -3.32 7.45
CA LYS A 6 -7.66 -2.75 8.56
C LYS A 6 -6.45 -3.58 8.94
N ASP A 7 -6.48 -4.86 8.64
CA ASP A 7 -5.35 -5.75 8.94
C ASP A 7 -4.17 -5.38 8.05
N PRO A 8 -3.00 -5.07 8.63
CA PRO A 8 -1.85 -4.62 7.81
C PRO A 8 -1.43 -5.63 6.77
N ALA A 9 -1.42 -6.92 7.10
CA ALA A 9 -1.00 -7.94 6.14
C ALA A 9 -1.98 -8.03 4.98
N ILE A 10 -3.27 -8.02 5.29
CA ILE A 10 -4.30 -8.08 4.25
C ILE A 10 -4.31 -6.79 3.46
N LEU A 11 -4.12 -5.67 4.12
CA LEU A 11 -4.06 -4.37 3.46
C LEU A 11 -2.91 -4.33 2.44
N VAL A 12 -1.73 -4.80 2.84
CA VAL A 12 -0.57 -4.85 1.95
C VAL A 12 -0.85 -5.74 0.75
N SER A 13 -1.43 -6.91 0.98
CA SER A 13 -1.78 -7.81 -0.12
C SER A 13 -2.76 -7.17 -1.09
N SER A 14 -3.77 -6.49 -0.55
CA SER A 14 -4.76 -5.81 -1.39
C SER A 14 -4.13 -4.70 -2.22
N ILE A 15 -3.28 -3.89 -1.59
CA ILE A 15 -2.60 -2.80 -2.28
C ILE A 15 -1.72 -3.36 -3.41
N ASN A 16 -0.94 -4.39 -3.10
CA ASN A 16 -0.04 -4.96 -4.10
C ASN A 16 -0.80 -5.56 -5.27
N MET A 17 -1.93 -6.20 -5.01
CA MET A 17 -2.74 -6.77 -6.07
C MET A 17 -3.31 -5.68 -6.98
N LEU A 18 -3.83 -4.61 -6.40
CA LEU A 18 -4.41 -3.52 -7.17
C LEU A 18 -3.35 -2.80 -8.01
N LEU A 19 -2.17 -2.62 -7.45
CA LEU A 19 -1.07 -1.98 -8.20
C LEU A 19 -0.54 -2.90 -9.29
N ARG A 20 -0.46 -4.19 -9.02
CA ARG A 20 -0.01 -5.15 -10.03
C ARG A 20 -0.97 -5.23 -11.20
N ASP A 21 -2.27 -5.11 -10.94
CA ASP A 21 -3.28 -5.17 -11.98
C ASP A 21 -3.40 -3.84 -12.72
N GLU A 22 -2.59 -2.86 -12.35
CA GLU A 22 -2.54 -1.55 -13.00
C GLU A 22 -3.86 -0.78 -12.93
N GLU A 23 -4.65 -1.04 -11.91
CA GLU A 23 -5.88 -0.27 -11.71
C GLU A 23 -5.57 1.13 -11.20
N TYR A 24 -4.38 1.31 -10.60
CA TYR A 24 -3.92 2.60 -10.12
C TYR A 24 -2.45 2.77 -10.49
N ASP A 25 -2.08 3.99 -10.84
CA ASP A 25 -0.71 4.29 -11.26
C ASP A 25 0.28 4.32 -10.10
N SER A 26 -0.21 4.60 -8.91
CA SER A 26 0.66 4.72 -7.74
C SER A 26 -0.13 4.48 -6.48
N LEU A 27 0.59 4.33 -5.37
CA LEU A 27 -0.03 4.17 -4.06
C LEU A 27 -0.89 5.39 -3.73
N GLU A 28 -0.43 6.58 -4.12
CA GLU A 28 -1.18 7.79 -3.85
C GLU A 28 -2.53 7.79 -4.57
N GLN A 29 -2.54 7.40 -5.83
CA GLN A 29 -3.77 7.30 -6.59
C GLN A 29 -4.74 6.32 -5.93
N LEU A 30 -4.22 5.19 -5.51
CA LEU A 30 -5.01 4.18 -4.84
C LEU A 30 -5.64 4.72 -3.55
N CYS A 31 -4.85 5.40 -2.75
CA CYS A 31 -5.34 5.94 -1.48
C CYS A 31 -6.43 6.98 -1.71
N TYR A 32 -6.25 7.85 -2.69
CA TYR A 32 -7.27 8.84 -3.00
C TYR A 32 -8.57 8.19 -3.47
N ALA A 33 -8.45 7.12 -4.25
CA ALA A 33 -9.63 6.41 -4.75
C ALA A 33 -10.45 5.81 -3.61
N PHE A 34 -9.80 5.45 -2.51
CA PHE A 34 -10.47 4.90 -1.35
C PHE A 34 -10.74 5.94 -0.26
N GLY A 35 -10.55 7.22 -0.59
CA GLY A 35 -10.83 8.29 0.35
C GLY A 35 -9.85 8.37 1.50
N ARG A 36 -8.63 7.94 1.28
CA ARG A 36 -7.59 7.94 2.30
C ARG A 36 -6.46 8.90 1.97
N GLU A 37 -5.83 9.38 3.01
CA GLU A 37 -4.67 10.24 2.86
C GLU A 37 -3.45 9.36 2.59
N PRO A 38 -2.72 9.56 1.47
CA PRO A 38 -1.56 8.70 1.18
C PRO A 38 -0.52 8.69 2.30
N GLN A 39 -0.29 9.84 2.91
CA GLN A 39 0.69 9.94 3.97
C GLN A 39 0.27 9.12 5.20
N GLU A 40 -1.01 9.14 5.53
CA GLU A 40 -1.52 8.36 6.64
C GLU A 40 -1.40 6.87 6.36
N GLY A 41 -1.70 6.46 5.13
CA GLY A 41 -1.57 5.07 4.73
C GLY A 41 -0.15 4.59 4.85
N LYS A 42 0.80 5.39 4.37
CA LYS A 42 2.22 5.05 4.45
C LYS A 42 2.67 4.99 5.91
N ASN A 43 2.26 5.94 6.72
CA ASN A 43 2.62 5.95 8.14
C ASN A 43 2.05 4.74 8.87
N TYR A 44 0.82 4.39 8.59
CA TYR A 44 0.18 3.24 9.20
C TYR A 44 0.96 1.95 8.89
N LEU A 45 1.31 1.76 7.63
CA LEU A 45 2.04 0.56 7.23
C LEU A 45 3.48 0.59 7.71
N ASP A 46 4.09 1.76 7.75
CA ASP A 46 5.43 1.91 8.30
C ASP A 46 5.46 1.49 9.77
N HIS A 47 4.43 1.83 10.51
CA HIS A 47 4.30 1.44 11.90
C HIS A 47 4.29 -0.09 12.07
N TYR A 48 3.76 -0.80 11.10
CA TYR A 48 3.70 -2.26 11.12
C TYR A 48 4.84 -2.93 10.38
N GLY A 49 5.83 -2.15 9.96
CA GLY A 49 7.04 -2.70 9.35
C GLY A 49 6.98 -2.88 7.84
N TYR A 50 6.17 -2.10 7.16
CA TYR A 50 6.09 -2.14 5.69
C TYR A 50 6.48 -0.81 5.09
N VAL A 51 7.13 -0.85 3.93
CA VAL A 51 7.50 0.35 3.18
C VAL A 51 7.06 0.19 1.73
N TYR A 52 6.82 1.30 1.07
CA TYR A 52 6.44 1.29 -0.33
C TYR A 52 7.68 1.37 -1.22
N CYS A 53 7.78 0.44 -2.15
CA CYS A 53 8.87 0.43 -3.12
C CYS A 53 8.38 1.01 -4.44
N GLU A 54 8.80 2.21 -4.76
CA GLU A 54 8.35 2.89 -5.97
C GLU A 54 8.83 2.20 -7.25
N GLU A 55 10.01 1.60 -7.20
CA GLU A 55 10.54 0.92 -8.37
C GLU A 55 9.69 -0.27 -8.79
N GLN A 56 9.13 -0.96 -7.82
CA GLN A 56 8.31 -2.14 -8.08
C GLN A 56 6.82 -1.85 -7.93
N LYS A 57 6.48 -0.66 -7.47
CA LYS A 57 5.10 -0.27 -7.19
C LYS A 57 4.42 -1.24 -6.25
N GLN A 58 5.12 -1.62 -5.20
CA GLN A 58 4.61 -2.58 -4.23
C GLN A 58 5.03 -2.22 -2.81
N MET A 59 4.23 -2.66 -1.86
CA MET A 59 4.61 -2.58 -0.44
C MET A 59 5.47 -3.77 -0.11
N ARG A 60 6.52 -3.56 0.67
CA ARG A 60 7.45 -4.61 1.04
C ARG A 60 7.76 -4.53 2.52
N PRO A 61 8.08 -5.66 3.16
CA PRO A 61 8.51 -5.63 4.56
C PRO A 61 9.83 -4.88 4.70
N LYS A 62 9.99 -4.15 5.78
CA LYS A 62 11.25 -3.48 6.06
C LYS A 62 12.35 -4.52 6.22
N GLY A 63 13.54 -4.19 5.73
CA GLY A 63 14.66 -5.09 5.82
C GLY A 63 14.67 -6.20 4.78
N PHE A 64 13.71 -6.18 3.88
CA PHE A 64 13.64 -7.20 2.83
C PHE A 64 14.89 -7.19 1.94
N ASP A 65 15.42 -6.02 1.67
CA ASP A 65 16.56 -5.86 0.76
C ASP A 65 17.90 -5.79 1.48
N GLU A 66 17.94 -6.08 2.73
CA GLU A 66 19.18 -6.03 3.50
C GLU A 66 19.96 -7.31 3.43
#